data_4317911a2de1987ec79f1b6457649410
#
_entry.id   4317911a2de1987ec79f1b6457649410
#
_cell.length_a   1.000
_cell.length_b   1.000
_cell.length_c   1.000
_cell.angle_alpha   90.00
_cell.angle_beta   90.00
_cell.angle_gamma   90.00
#
_symmetry.space_group_name_H-M   'P 1'
#
loop_
_entity.id
_entity.type
_entity.pdbx_description
1 polymer ?
#
loop_
_entity_poly.entity_id
_entity_poly.type
_entity_poly.pdbx_seq_one_letter_code
_entity_poly.pdbx_strand_id
1 'polypeptide(L)'
;MRSVLLFAAGAFAMALAGVFLRPTPIHSTPAAAVAPAPLPDVVLAADGRIEGRSETIAVGPALTGVVDTVGVREGQRVAAGTVLATMRCADLRAGVRSAASTAEALRQERARLVRGRREEERLIAAQQTAVAQADLHEVTVRRARMRLLLDKDEIPRIQFDEIERQFAAAQARYEQAKSQQSLVNAGPLPEELAKMDGEIAAAEEHLRGLAEQADRCVVRAPAAGTILRVGIHPGESAGTVLPQPLFLLADTSRFRVRAEIDERDIARIRVGQQVRVTADGLGPAVLNGRVTRLSPVMGRRTVLSGDPAEKTDRDILEVLADLDPAQPSPAVGLRVTVRFLPAIQ
;
A
#
# COMPACT_ATOMS: atom_id res chain seq x y z
N MET A 1 -64.72 -6.68 73.07
CA MET A 1 -65.59 -7.81 73.45
C MET A 1 -66.11 -8.47 72.12
N ARG A 2 -65.92 -9.69 71.92
CA ARG A 2 -66.14 -10.57 70.72
C ARG A 2 -64.86 -10.85 70.00
N SER A 3 -64.20 -12.00 70.32
CA SER A 3 -63.52 -12.91 69.41
C SER A 3 -62.69 -13.92 70.21
N VAL A 4 -63.31 -14.77 70.93
CA VAL A 4 -62.69 -15.96 71.57
C VAL A 4 -63.69 -17.04 71.50
N LEU A 5 -63.74 -17.79 70.40
CA LEU A 5 -64.47 -19.09 70.25
C LEU A 5 -64.31 -19.54 68.82
N LEU A 6 -63.18 -20.14 68.44
CA LEU A 6 -63.01 -20.95 67.23
C LEU A 6 -61.58 -21.57 67.19
N PHE A 7 -61.18 -22.22 68.30
CA PHE A 7 -59.84 -22.93 68.30
C PHE A 7 -59.95 -24.32 68.98
N ALA A 8 -61.08 -25.05 68.83
CA ALA A 8 -61.23 -26.34 69.52
C ALA A 8 -61.71 -27.51 68.60
N ALA A 9 -61.72 -27.32 67.27
CA ALA A 9 -62.18 -28.37 66.36
C ALA A 9 -61.18 -28.90 65.33
N GLY A 10 -59.89 -28.41 65.39
CA GLY A 10 -58.87 -28.78 64.41
C GLY A 10 -57.83 -29.87 64.80
N ALA A 11 -57.86 -30.30 66.07
CA ALA A 11 -56.82 -31.18 66.59
C ALA A 11 -57.05 -32.70 66.51
N PHE A 12 -58.25 -33.15 66.04
CA PHE A 12 -58.57 -34.58 66.04
C PHE A 12 -58.60 -35.27 64.67
N ALA A 13 -58.41 -34.53 63.58
CA ALA A 13 -58.36 -35.10 62.21
C ALA A 13 -56.93 -35.38 61.69
N MET A 14 -55.86 -35.09 62.43
CA MET A 14 -54.50 -35.24 61.96
C MET A 14 -53.79 -36.49 62.46
N ALA A 15 -54.42 -37.34 63.25
CA ALA A 15 -53.86 -38.55 63.84
C ALA A 15 -54.07 -39.87 63.07
N LEU A 16 -54.88 -39.86 61.97
CA LEU A 16 -55.20 -41.09 61.24
C LEU A 16 -54.66 -41.16 59.79
N ALA A 17 -53.95 -40.14 59.34
CA ALA A 17 -53.30 -40.13 57.96
C ALA A 17 -51.81 -40.51 57.96
N GLY A 18 -51.21 -40.83 59.09
CA GLY A 18 -49.77 -41.07 59.23
C GLY A 18 -49.25 -42.48 59.03
N VAL A 19 -50.12 -43.45 58.64
CA VAL A 19 -49.70 -44.88 58.66
C VAL A 19 -49.55 -45.51 57.25
N PHE A 20 -49.89 -44.80 56.15
CA PHE A 20 -49.81 -45.41 54.82
C PHE A 20 -48.88 -44.86 53.81
N LEU A 21 -47.94 -43.93 54.15
CA LEU A 21 -46.89 -43.49 53.21
C LEU A 21 -45.51 -43.96 53.73
N ARG A 22 -45.22 -45.21 53.51
CA ARG A 22 -43.78 -45.63 53.57
C ARG A 22 -43.15 -45.14 52.27
N PRO A 23 -42.06 -44.27 52.34
CA PRO A 23 -41.28 -43.98 51.13
C PRO A 23 -40.54 -45.21 50.74
N THR A 24 -40.79 -45.71 49.52
CA THR A 24 -39.94 -46.73 48.89
C THR A 24 -38.56 -46.16 48.68
N PRO A 25 -37.48 -46.83 49.12
CA PRO A 25 -36.13 -46.37 48.85
C PRO A 25 -35.90 -46.41 47.32
N ILE A 26 -35.79 -45.25 46.70
CA ILE A 26 -35.29 -45.11 45.33
C ILE A 26 -33.83 -45.51 45.42
N HIS A 27 -33.49 -46.73 45.04
CA HIS A 27 -32.11 -47.14 44.70
C HIS A 27 -31.73 -46.36 43.45
N SER A 28 -31.17 -45.14 43.64
CA SER A 28 -30.38 -44.49 42.59
C SER A 28 -29.12 -45.36 42.39
N THR A 29 -29.17 -46.18 41.37
CA THR A 29 -27.97 -46.82 40.83
C THR A 29 -27.01 -45.66 40.51
N PRO A 30 -25.84 -45.58 41.13
CA PRO A 30 -24.87 -44.57 40.76
C PRO A 30 -24.59 -44.75 39.26
N ALA A 31 -24.92 -43.75 38.45
CA ALA A 31 -24.46 -43.70 37.06
C ALA A 31 -22.95 -43.96 37.11
N ALA A 32 -22.50 -45.08 36.53
CA ALA A 32 -21.09 -45.36 36.41
C ALA A 32 -20.44 -44.08 35.78
N ALA A 33 -19.69 -43.39 36.59
CA ALA A 33 -18.85 -42.33 36.09
C ALA A 33 -17.99 -42.94 34.99
N VAL A 34 -18.30 -42.58 33.73
CA VAL A 34 -17.47 -42.93 32.59
C VAL A 34 -16.11 -42.38 32.92
N ALA A 35 -15.20 -43.22 33.33
CA ALA A 35 -13.81 -42.85 33.55
C ALA A 35 -13.33 -42.13 32.29
N PRO A 36 -12.77 -40.92 32.39
CA PRO A 36 -12.24 -40.25 31.24
C PRO A 36 -11.24 -41.18 30.56
N ALA A 37 -11.42 -41.40 29.24
CA ALA A 37 -10.52 -42.26 28.48
C ALA A 37 -9.08 -41.84 28.80
N PRO A 38 -8.14 -42.82 29.05
CA PRO A 38 -6.77 -42.50 29.37
C PRO A 38 -6.23 -41.56 28.31
N LEU A 39 -5.81 -40.36 28.71
CA LEU A 39 -5.14 -39.44 27.81
C LEU A 39 -3.89 -40.16 27.29
N PRO A 40 -3.63 -40.20 25.98
CA PRO A 40 -2.43 -40.76 25.46
C PRO A 40 -1.24 -40.09 26.18
N ASP A 41 -0.16 -40.85 26.42
CA ASP A 41 1.00 -40.36 27.16
C ASP A 41 1.44 -39.00 26.65
N VAL A 42 1.21 -37.94 27.46
CA VAL A 42 1.61 -36.58 27.15
C VAL A 42 3.07 -36.44 27.57
N VAL A 43 3.94 -36.15 26.60
CA VAL A 43 5.40 -36.02 26.89
C VAL A 43 5.66 -34.68 27.61
N LEU A 44 4.95 -33.65 27.21
CA LEU A 44 5.09 -32.27 27.72
C LEU A 44 3.81 -31.46 27.50
N ALA A 45 3.51 -30.59 28.44
CA ALA A 45 2.52 -29.54 28.28
C ALA A 45 3.21 -28.17 28.38
N ALA A 46 2.86 -27.23 27.50
CA ALA A 46 3.42 -25.90 27.46
C ALA A 46 2.34 -24.87 27.15
N ASP A 47 2.56 -23.65 27.62
CA ASP A 47 1.68 -22.54 27.27
C ASP A 47 1.97 -22.02 25.86
N GLY A 48 0.96 -21.51 25.21
CA GLY A 48 1.11 -20.96 23.86
C GLY A 48 0.02 -19.97 23.50
N ARG A 49 0.13 -19.42 22.30
CA ARG A 49 -0.89 -18.54 21.70
C ARG A 49 -1.23 -18.99 20.28
N ILE A 50 -2.50 -18.85 19.97
CA ILE A 50 -2.96 -19.04 18.58
C ILE A 50 -2.51 -17.85 17.74
N GLU A 51 -1.95 -18.12 16.60
CA GLU A 51 -1.59 -17.15 15.56
C GLU A 51 -2.25 -17.52 14.25
N GLY A 52 -2.36 -16.55 13.35
CA GLY A 52 -2.64 -16.85 11.95
C GLY A 52 -1.47 -17.58 11.29
N ARG A 53 -1.64 -17.96 10.02
CA ARG A 53 -0.58 -18.56 9.20
C ARG A 53 0.65 -17.64 9.10
N SER A 54 0.42 -16.32 9.02
CA SER A 54 1.47 -15.32 9.10
C SER A 54 1.59 -14.75 10.52
N GLU A 55 2.71 -14.12 10.81
CA GLU A 55 2.81 -13.22 11.95
C GLU A 55 1.84 -12.04 11.77
N THR A 56 1.42 -11.47 12.89
CA THR A 56 0.57 -10.27 12.85
C THR A 56 1.39 -9.08 12.38
N ILE A 57 0.95 -8.47 11.30
CA ILE A 57 1.57 -7.28 10.74
C ILE A 57 0.91 -6.05 11.35
N ALA A 58 1.72 -5.20 11.96
CA ALA A 58 1.30 -3.90 12.45
C ALA A 58 1.43 -2.87 11.31
N VAL A 59 0.31 -2.37 10.81
CA VAL A 59 0.27 -1.37 9.74
C VAL A 59 0.10 0.01 10.36
N GLY A 60 1.07 0.88 10.16
CA GLY A 60 1.08 2.27 10.61
C GLY A 60 1.02 3.28 9.46
N PRO A 61 0.93 4.59 9.76
CA PRO A 61 1.00 5.63 8.75
C PRO A 61 2.43 5.84 8.27
N ALA A 62 2.60 6.20 7.00
CA ALA A 62 3.90 6.55 6.44
C ALA A 62 4.29 8.02 6.71
N LEU A 63 3.34 8.85 7.15
CA LEU A 63 3.54 10.24 7.54
C LEU A 63 2.59 10.64 8.67
N THR A 64 2.99 11.67 9.41
CA THR A 64 2.14 12.24 10.47
C THR A 64 1.05 13.11 9.87
N GLY A 65 -0.17 12.95 10.35
CA GLY A 65 -1.32 13.73 9.89
C GLY A 65 -2.64 13.26 10.49
N VAL A 66 -3.73 13.83 10.01
CA VAL A 66 -5.10 13.48 10.42
C VAL A 66 -5.66 12.44 9.46
N VAL A 67 -6.27 11.39 9.99
CA VAL A 67 -6.98 10.39 9.19
C VAL A 67 -8.26 11.01 8.63
N ASP A 68 -8.44 10.91 7.33
CA ASP A 68 -9.62 11.41 6.62
C ASP A 68 -10.73 10.35 6.56
N THR A 69 -10.37 9.14 6.10
CA THR A 69 -11.31 8.01 6.01
C THR A 69 -10.67 6.71 6.44
N VAL A 70 -11.50 5.80 6.99
CA VAL A 70 -11.14 4.39 7.24
C VAL A 70 -12.09 3.54 6.41
N GLY A 71 -11.53 2.75 5.48
CA GLY A 71 -12.27 2.00 4.47
C GLY A 71 -12.53 0.54 4.82
N VAL A 72 -12.08 0.07 5.99
CA VAL A 72 -12.14 -1.35 6.38
C VAL A 72 -12.68 -1.51 7.81
N ARG A 73 -13.12 -2.73 8.13
CA ARG A 73 -13.66 -3.12 9.45
C ARG A 73 -12.90 -4.32 10.00
N GLU A 74 -12.94 -4.48 11.32
CA GLU A 74 -12.44 -5.68 11.98
C GLU A 74 -13.14 -6.94 11.45
N GLY A 75 -12.39 -8.01 11.26
CA GLY A 75 -12.85 -9.26 10.67
C GLY A 75 -12.92 -9.26 9.13
N GLN A 76 -12.73 -8.12 8.46
CA GLN A 76 -12.77 -8.03 7.00
C GLN A 76 -11.51 -8.65 6.37
N ARG A 77 -11.70 -9.48 5.33
CA ARG A 77 -10.60 -9.97 4.49
C ARG A 77 -10.23 -8.93 3.44
N VAL A 78 -8.95 -8.70 3.27
CA VAL A 78 -8.40 -7.74 2.31
C VAL A 78 -7.30 -8.40 1.47
N ALA A 79 -7.15 -7.94 0.25
CA ALA A 79 -6.02 -8.29 -0.62
C ALA A 79 -4.83 -7.36 -0.35
N ALA A 80 -3.64 -7.76 -0.75
CA ALA A 80 -2.46 -6.87 -0.78
C ALA A 80 -2.76 -5.63 -1.62
N GLY A 81 -2.32 -4.45 -1.17
CA GLY A 81 -2.57 -3.16 -1.83
C GLY A 81 -3.94 -2.53 -1.56
N THR A 82 -4.88 -3.24 -0.91
CA THR A 82 -6.19 -2.68 -0.55
C THR A 82 -6.01 -1.43 0.32
N VAL A 83 -6.73 -0.36 0.00
CA VAL A 83 -6.73 0.89 0.78
C VAL A 83 -7.43 0.64 2.11
N LEU A 84 -6.70 0.81 3.22
CA LEU A 84 -7.20 0.66 4.58
C LEU A 84 -7.70 1.99 5.15
N ALA A 85 -6.91 3.05 4.93
CA ALA A 85 -7.25 4.41 5.35
C ALA A 85 -6.64 5.44 4.41
N THR A 86 -7.19 6.64 4.42
CA THR A 86 -6.61 7.81 3.75
C THR A 86 -6.33 8.91 4.76
N MET A 87 -5.21 9.60 4.58
CA MET A 87 -4.83 10.77 5.36
C MET A 87 -5.32 12.05 4.70
N ARG A 88 -5.52 13.10 5.48
CA ARG A 88 -5.86 14.44 4.97
C ARG A 88 -4.60 15.10 4.41
N CYS A 89 -4.46 15.13 3.10
CA CYS A 89 -3.29 15.62 2.38
C CYS A 89 -3.69 16.54 1.22
N ALA A 90 -4.54 17.51 1.48
CA ALA A 90 -5.01 18.43 0.45
C ALA A 90 -3.87 19.28 -0.15
N ASP A 91 -2.92 19.66 0.69
CA ASP A 91 -1.71 20.41 0.36
C ASP A 91 -0.78 19.63 -0.58
N LEU A 92 -0.47 18.38 -0.25
CA LEU A 92 0.36 17.51 -1.11
C LEU A 92 -0.30 17.28 -2.48
N ARG A 93 -1.62 17.01 -2.48
CA ARG A 93 -2.37 16.86 -3.74
C ARG A 93 -2.40 18.15 -4.57
N ALA A 94 -2.45 19.33 -3.90
CA ALA A 94 -2.34 20.61 -4.59
C ALA A 94 -0.94 20.80 -5.17
N GLY A 95 0.12 20.41 -4.44
CA GLY A 95 1.51 20.40 -4.93
C GLY A 95 1.67 19.56 -6.19
N VAL A 96 1.13 18.33 -6.19
CA VAL A 96 1.14 17.45 -7.38
C VAL A 96 0.48 18.10 -8.58
N ARG A 97 -0.71 18.70 -8.40
CA ARG A 97 -1.40 19.39 -9.51
C ARG A 97 -0.61 20.59 -10.04
N SER A 98 0.02 21.37 -9.16
CA SER A 98 0.87 22.49 -9.55
C SER A 98 2.09 22.02 -10.36
N ALA A 99 2.79 21.01 -9.90
CA ALA A 99 3.95 20.44 -10.60
C ALA A 99 3.55 19.85 -11.96
N ALA A 100 2.39 19.16 -12.04
CA ALA A 100 1.87 18.64 -13.30
C ALA A 100 1.59 19.77 -14.31
N SER A 101 0.99 20.87 -13.85
CA SER A 101 0.75 22.05 -14.70
C SER A 101 2.06 22.68 -15.19
N THR A 102 3.09 22.72 -14.35
CA THR A 102 4.42 23.24 -14.74
C THR A 102 5.07 22.35 -15.79
N ALA A 103 5.08 21.05 -15.62
CA ALA A 103 5.63 20.11 -16.61
C ALA A 103 4.89 20.22 -17.95
N GLU A 104 3.57 20.35 -17.91
CA GLU A 104 2.77 20.51 -19.13
C GLU A 104 3.05 21.85 -19.83
N ALA A 105 3.19 22.94 -19.08
CA ALA A 105 3.53 24.24 -19.66
C ALA A 105 4.88 24.21 -20.40
N LEU A 106 5.89 23.53 -19.84
CA LEU A 106 7.19 23.36 -20.50
C LEU A 106 7.09 22.49 -21.78
N ARG A 107 6.26 21.44 -21.78
CA ARG A 107 6.01 20.66 -23.00
C ARG A 107 5.35 21.50 -24.09
N GLN A 108 4.40 22.36 -23.75
CA GLN A 108 3.75 23.26 -24.70
C GLN A 108 4.74 24.29 -25.24
N GLU A 109 5.64 24.81 -24.41
CA GLU A 109 6.69 25.73 -24.83
C GLU A 109 7.67 25.04 -25.81
N ARG A 110 8.10 23.80 -25.50
CA ARG A 110 8.89 22.99 -26.42
C ARG A 110 8.18 22.77 -27.76
N ALA A 111 6.89 22.44 -27.72
CA ALA A 111 6.10 22.25 -28.93
C ALA A 111 5.98 23.56 -29.75
N ARG A 112 5.90 24.72 -29.08
CA ARG A 112 5.93 26.02 -29.71
C ARG A 112 7.30 26.29 -30.38
N LEU A 113 8.36 25.96 -29.69
CA LEU A 113 9.73 26.13 -30.19
C LEU A 113 9.97 25.27 -31.44
N VAL A 114 9.54 23.99 -31.42
CA VAL A 114 9.65 23.08 -32.57
C VAL A 114 8.84 23.54 -33.78
N ARG A 115 7.65 24.12 -33.57
CA ARG A 115 6.85 24.69 -34.67
C ARG A 115 7.55 25.87 -35.37
N GLY A 116 8.43 26.55 -34.66
CA GLY A 116 9.19 27.68 -35.21
C GLY A 116 8.33 28.88 -35.52
N ARG A 117 8.77 29.68 -36.52
CA ARG A 117 8.05 30.87 -36.99
C ARG A 117 6.71 30.51 -37.60
N ARG A 118 5.74 31.45 -37.48
CA ARG A 118 4.41 31.28 -38.05
C ARG A 118 4.47 31.17 -39.59
N GLU A 119 3.52 30.49 -40.17
CA GLU A 119 3.47 30.29 -41.62
C GLU A 119 3.37 31.61 -42.37
N GLU A 120 2.62 32.60 -41.83
CA GLU A 120 2.50 33.93 -42.38
C GLU A 120 3.85 34.66 -42.44
N GLU A 121 4.68 34.54 -41.40
CA GLU A 121 6.01 35.15 -41.38
C GLU A 121 6.91 34.52 -42.44
N ARG A 122 6.83 33.23 -42.63
CA ARG A 122 7.56 32.50 -43.68
C ARG A 122 7.11 32.87 -45.08
N LEU A 123 5.80 33.07 -45.27
CA LEU A 123 5.23 33.51 -46.54
C LEU A 123 5.66 34.94 -46.89
N ILE A 124 5.65 35.85 -45.93
CA ILE A 124 6.14 37.25 -46.12
C ILE A 124 7.60 37.25 -46.55
N ALA A 125 8.47 36.49 -45.90
CA ALA A 125 9.88 36.40 -46.26
C ALA A 125 10.09 35.79 -47.64
N ALA A 126 9.29 34.79 -48.02
CA ALA A 126 9.33 34.20 -49.36
C ALA A 126 8.88 35.23 -50.44
N GLN A 127 7.83 35.98 -50.19
CA GLN A 127 7.37 37.05 -51.08
C GLN A 127 8.43 38.14 -51.30
N GLN A 128 9.08 38.59 -50.19
CA GLN A 128 10.16 39.55 -50.28
C GLN A 128 11.34 39.06 -51.15
N THR A 129 11.68 37.78 -50.97
CA THR A 129 12.73 37.14 -51.80
C THR A 129 12.31 37.06 -53.28
N ALA A 130 11.04 36.76 -53.57
CA ALA A 130 10.52 36.70 -54.93
C ALA A 130 10.53 38.09 -55.60
N VAL A 131 10.20 39.15 -54.89
CA VAL A 131 10.30 40.55 -55.41
C VAL A 131 11.74 40.89 -55.73
N ALA A 132 12.68 40.68 -54.81
CA ALA A 132 14.08 40.96 -55.03
C ALA A 132 14.69 40.14 -56.18
N GLN A 133 14.22 38.89 -56.37
CA GLN A 133 14.59 38.04 -57.49
C GLN A 133 14.09 38.55 -58.83
N ALA A 134 12.87 39.07 -58.87
CA ALA A 134 12.29 39.69 -60.06
C ALA A 134 13.05 40.96 -60.48
N ASP A 135 13.38 41.81 -59.50
CA ASP A 135 14.20 43.01 -59.72
C ASP A 135 15.59 42.65 -60.25
N LEU A 136 16.26 41.66 -59.65
CA LEU A 136 17.55 41.16 -60.16
C LEU A 136 17.45 40.64 -61.58
N HIS A 137 16.41 39.87 -61.86
CA HIS A 137 16.18 39.34 -63.22
C HIS A 137 16.02 40.46 -64.26
N GLU A 138 15.22 41.46 -63.97
CA GLU A 138 15.02 42.65 -64.82
C GLU A 138 16.35 43.32 -65.15
N VAL A 139 17.16 43.66 -64.10
CA VAL A 139 18.44 44.31 -64.30
C VAL A 139 19.43 43.41 -65.02
N THR A 140 19.39 42.07 -64.78
CA THR A 140 20.25 41.10 -65.51
C THR A 140 19.96 41.10 -67.00
N VAL A 141 18.67 41.07 -67.39
CA VAL A 141 18.29 41.13 -68.81
C VAL A 141 18.70 42.48 -69.43
N ARG A 142 18.50 43.57 -68.71
CA ARG A 142 18.91 44.91 -69.18
C ARG A 142 20.43 45.00 -69.34
N ARG A 143 21.19 44.49 -68.34
CA ARG A 143 22.65 44.43 -68.41
C ARG A 143 23.15 43.63 -69.64
N ALA A 144 22.57 42.47 -69.88
CA ALA A 144 22.93 41.65 -71.04
C ALA A 144 22.70 42.41 -72.37
N ARG A 145 21.59 43.11 -72.50
CA ARG A 145 21.29 43.96 -73.66
C ARG A 145 22.25 45.09 -73.85
N MET A 146 22.55 45.82 -72.74
CA MET A 146 23.53 46.93 -72.77
C MET A 146 24.93 46.46 -73.08
N ARG A 147 25.32 45.24 -72.66
CA ARG A 147 26.60 44.65 -73.01
C ARG A 147 26.74 44.44 -74.50
N LEU A 148 25.70 43.92 -75.15
CA LEU A 148 25.71 43.74 -76.62
C LEU A 148 25.83 45.07 -77.38
N LEU A 149 25.23 46.19 -76.87
CA LEU A 149 25.36 47.50 -77.46
C LEU A 149 26.75 48.12 -77.22
N LEU A 150 27.34 47.90 -76.05
CA LEU A 150 28.70 48.33 -75.79
C LEU A 150 29.72 47.63 -76.71
N ASP A 151 29.57 46.31 -76.89
CA ASP A 151 30.46 45.52 -77.75
C ASP A 151 30.39 45.98 -79.19
N LYS A 152 29.36 46.70 -79.61
CA LYS A 152 29.17 47.31 -80.94
C LYS A 152 29.54 48.80 -80.98
N ASP A 153 30.06 49.36 -79.89
CA ASP A 153 30.36 50.81 -79.73
C ASP A 153 29.14 51.71 -79.87
N GLU A 154 27.91 51.17 -79.64
CA GLU A 154 26.65 51.93 -79.75
C GLU A 154 26.31 52.75 -78.52
N ILE A 155 26.98 52.50 -77.37
CA ILE A 155 26.79 53.21 -76.11
C ILE A 155 28.14 53.58 -75.48
N PRO A 156 28.18 54.72 -74.74
CA PRO A 156 29.33 55.09 -73.96
C PRO A 156 29.54 54.13 -72.76
N ARG A 157 30.80 53.86 -72.42
CA ARG A 157 31.17 52.99 -71.32
C ARG A 157 30.56 53.39 -69.96
N ILE A 158 30.42 54.69 -69.72
CA ILE A 158 29.83 55.23 -68.49
C ILE A 158 28.38 54.76 -68.28
N GLN A 159 27.62 54.56 -69.39
CA GLN A 159 26.25 54.01 -69.29
C GLN A 159 26.24 52.53 -68.95
N PHE A 160 27.20 51.77 -69.39
CA PHE A 160 27.36 50.37 -69.00
C PHE A 160 27.80 50.25 -67.53
N ASP A 161 28.74 51.10 -67.07
CA ASP A 161 29.19 51.12 -65.71
C ASP A 161 28.05 51.46 -64.73
N GLU A 162 27.08 52.27 -65.14
CA GLU A 162 25.86 52.53 -64.32
C GLU A 162 24.97 51.28 -64.18
N ILE A 163 24.78 50.53 -65.25
CA ILE A 163 24.04 49.25 -65.21
C ILE A 163 24.76 48.19 -64.40
N GLU A 164 26.12 48.13 -64.43
CA GLU A 164 26.89 47.29 -63.54
C GLU A 164 26.67 47.61 -62.05
N ARG A 165 26.63 48.90 -61.67
CA ARG A 165 26.30 49.32 -60.30
C ARG A 165 24.90 48.91 -59.90
N GLN A 166 23.90 49.09 -60.81
CA GLN A 166 22.51 48.67 -60.59
C GLN A 166 22.40 47.15 -60.43
N PHE A 167 23.10 46.37 -61.24
CA PHE A 167 23.16 44.94 -61.13
C PHE A 167 23.75 44.49 -59.80
N ALA A 168 24.91 45.02 -59.41
CA ALA A 168 25.53 44.72 -58.12
C ALA A 168 24.61 45.05 -56.94
N ALA A 169 23.89 46.17 -57.00
CA ALA A 169 22.93 46.58 -55.98
C ALA A 169 21.72 45.64 -55.90
N ALA A 170 21.17 45.21 -57.04
CA ALA A 170 20.05 44.27 -57.09
C ALA A 170 20.43 42.89 -56.63
N GLN A 171 21.63 42.40 -56.98
CA GLN A 171 22.21 41.17 -56.48
C GLN A 171 22.37 41.16 -54.95
N ALA A 172 22.93 42.24 -54.38
CA ALA A 172 23.08 42.37 -52.95
C ALA A 172 21.72 42.34 -52.21
N ARG A 173 20.68 42.99 -52.78
CA ARG A 173 19.31 42.97 -52.20
C ARG A 173 18.70 41.58 -52.25
N TYR A 174 18.88 40.83 -53.35
CA TYR A 174 18.39 39.46 -53.47
C TYR A 174 19.09 38.56 -52.47
N GLU A 175 20.40 38.59 -52.33
CA GLU A 175 21.17 37.81 -51.35
C GLU A 175 20.75 38.14 -49.91
N GLN A 176 20.49 39.43 -49.61
CA GLN A 176 19.96 39.88 -48.31
C GLN A 176 18.57 39.27 -48.02
N ALA A 177 17.65 39.34 -48.97
CA ALA A 177 16.28 38.81 -48.81
C ALA A 177 16.33 37.28 -48.65
N LYS A 178 17.15 36.59 -49.45
CA LYS A 178 17.37 35.14 -49.35
C LYS A 178 17.94 34.72 -48.00
N SER A 179 18.91 35.46 -47.47
CA SER A 179 19.46 35.20 -46.17
C SER A 179 18.42 35.40 -45.06
N GLN A 180 17.60 36.43 -45.18
CA GLN A 180 16.49 36.69 -44.26
C GLN A 180 15.43 35.60 -44.31
N GLN A 181 15.07 35.11 -45.48
CA GLN A 181 14.16 33.96 -45.67
C GLN A 181 14.73 32.70 -45.04
N SER A 182 16.01 32.42 -45.24
CA SER A 182 16.72 31.27 -44.63
C SER A 182 16.65 31.34 -43.10
N LEU A 183 16.86 32.52 -42.53
CA LEU A 183 16.79 32.74 -41.07
C LEU A 183 15.39 32.52 -40.49
N VAL A 184 14.34 32.98 -41.24
CA VAL A 184 12.94 32.78 -40.84
C VAL A 184 12.56 31.28 -40.93
N ASN A 185 13.09 30.56 -41.93
CA ASN A 185 12.84 29.16 -42.13
C ASN A 185 13.72 28.24 -41.25
N ALA A 186 14.76 28.76 -40.61
CA ALA A 186 15.58 27.99 -39.72
C ALA A 186 14.76 27.50 -38.52
N GLY A 187 14.88 26.23 -38.20
CA GLY A 187 14.30 25.64 -36.99
C GLY A 187 15.05 26.07 -35.72
N PRO A 188 14.61 25.63 -34.56
CA PRO A 188 15.33 25.86 -33.30
C PRO A 188 16.72 25.19 -33.33
N LEU A 189 17.65 25.78 -32.62
CA LEU A 189 18.96 25.16 -32.45
C LEU A 189 18.85 23.87 -31.63
N PRO A 190 19.66 22.84 -31.97
CA PRO A 190 19.68 21.59 -31.20
C PRO A 190 19.94 21.80 -29.71
N GLU A 191 20.78 22.77 -29.35
CA GLU A 191 21.11 23.14 -27.98
C GLU A 191 19.92 23.74 -27.24
N GLU A 192 19.06 24.51 -27.92
CA GLU A 192 17.83 25.07 -27.35
C GLU A 192 16.84 23.96 -27.05
N LEU A 193 16.69 22.98 -27.95
CA LEU A 193 15.87 21.80 -27.72
C LEU A 193 16.40 20.95 -26.58
N ALA A 194 17.70 20.69 -26.56
CA ALA A 194 18.34 19.89 -25.49
C ALA A 194 18.17 20.56 -24.11
N LYS A 195 18.31 21.89 -24.05
CA LYS A 195 18.05 22.65 -22.82
C LYS A 195 16.59 22.47 -22.36
N MET A 196 15.65 22.65 -23.28
CA MET A 196 14.21 22.50 -22.97
C MET A 196 13.86 21.08 -22.56
N ASP A 197 14.44 20.06 -23.19
CA ASP A 197 14.28 18.66 -22.80
C ASP A 197 14.82 18.39 -21.39
N GLY A 198 15.93 19.01 -21.00
CA GLY A 198 16.45 18.96 -19.65
C GLY A 198 15.54 19.62 -18.61
N GLU A 199 14.94 20.77 -18.94
CA GLU A 199 13.98 21.47 -18.08
C GLU A 199 12.70 20.65 -17.89
N ILE A 200 12.19 20.02 -18.95
CA ILE A 200 11.02 19.10 -18.89
C ILE A 200 11.35 17.90 -17.99
N ALA A 201 12.51 17.26 -18.20
CA ALA A 201 12.91 16.11 -17.40
C ALA A 201 13.00 16.47 -15.89
N ALA A 202 13.58 17.62 -15.55
CA ALA A 202 13.65 18.08 -14.17
C ALA A 202 12.25 18.35 -13.56
N ALA A 203 11.32 18.94 -14.33
CA ALA A 203 9.96 19.17 -13.87
C ALA A 203 9.18 17.87 -13.69
N GLU A 204 9.39 16.88 -14.54
CA GLU A 204 8.79 15.54 -14.44
C GLU A 204 9.31 14.78 -13.22
N GLU A 205 10.61 14.85 -12.92
CA GLU A 205 11.17 14.27 -11.70
C GLU A 205 10.62 14.94 -10.44
N HIS A 206 10.47 16.26 -10.46
CA HIS A 206 9.84 16.98 -9.36
C HIS A 206 8.39 16.56 -9.15
N LEU A 207 7.61 16.43 -10.23
CA LEU A 207 6.23 15.91 -10.20
C LEU A 207 6.20 14.49 -9.62
N ARG A 208 7.10 13.62 -10.03
CA ARG A 208 7.19 12.23 -9.53
C ARG A 208 7.46 12.20 -8.02
N GLY A 209 8.41 12.99 -7.54
CA GLY A 209 8.72 13.09 -6.12
C GLY A 209 7.52 13.55 -5.28
N LEU A 210 6.76 14.55 -5.76
CA LEU A 210 5.53 14.99 -5.08
C LEU A 210 4.41 13.95 -5.14
N ALA A 211 4.28 13.22 -6.25
CA ALA A 211 3.29 12.15 -6.39
C ALA A 211 3.58 10.99 -5.41
N GLU A 212 4.85 10.59 -5.25
CA GLU A 212 5.27 9.59 -4.27
C GLU A 212 5.00 10.05 -2.82
N GLN A 213 5.22 11.34 -2.53
CA GLN A 213 4.87 11.89 -1.21
C GLN A 213 3.35 11.86 -0.99
N ALA A 214 2.56 12.19 -2.00
CA ALA A 214 1.10 12.14 -1.92
C ALA A 214 0.57 10.70 -1.83
N ASP A 215 1.22 9.71 -2.42
CA ASP A 215 0.84 8.29 -2.29
C ASP A 215 1.01 7.78 -0.85
N ARG A 216 1.97 8.32 -0.09
CA ARG A 216 2.13 8.02 1.34
C ARG A 216 0.93 8.43 2.21
N CYS A 217 0.04 9.28 1.69
CA CYS A 217 -1.23 9.62 2.33
C CYS A 217 -2.25 8.48 2.31
N VAL A 218 -1.98 7.41 1.57
CA VAL A 218 -2.85 6.25 1.46
C VAL A 218 -2.22 5.08 2.18
N VAL A 219 -2.84 4.65 3.28
CA VAL A 219 -2.41 3.46 4.02
C VAL A 219 -2.98 2.22 3.34
N ARG A 220 -2.10 1.34 2.88
CA ARG A 220 -2.48 0.12 2.16
C ARG A 220 -2.09 -1.14 2.93
N ALA A 221 -2.82 -2.23 2.68
CA ALA A 221 -2.47 -3.55 3.19
C ALA A 221 -1.16 -4.04 2.54
N PRO A 222 -0.11 -4.37 3.32
CA PRO A 222 1.16 -4.87 2.76
C PRO A 222 1.05 -6.30 2.22
N ALA A 223 0.07 -7.07 2.71
CA ALA A 223 -0.19 -8.44 2.32
C ALA A 223 -1.70 -8.73 2.34
N ALA A 224 -2.10 -9.83 1.72
CA ALA A 224 -3.46 -10.34 1.87
C ALA A 224 -3.66 -10.92 3.28
N GLY A 225 -4.85 -10.70 3.87
CA GLY A 225 -5.15 -11.21 5.20
C GLY A 225 -6.48 -10.71 5.73
N THR A 226 -6.69 -10.90 7.03
CA THR A 226 -7.88 -10.43 7.76
C THR A 226 -7.45 -9.30 8.70
N ILE A 227 -8.23 -8.24 8.73
CA ILE A 227 -8.05 -7.13 9.68
C ILE A 227 -8.45 -7.62 11.07
N LEU A 228 -7.47 -7.77 11.95
CA LEU A 228 -7.71 -8.24 13.33
C LEU A 228 -8.17 -7.09 14.23
N ARG A 229 -7.65 -5.89 13.99
CA ARG A 229 -7.98 -4.70 14.79
C ARG A 229 -7.88 -3.44 13.94
N VAL A 230 -8.80 -2.51 14.20
CA VAL A 230 -8.78 -1.14 13.71
C VAL A 230 -8.55 -0.23 14.92
N GLY A 231 -7.36 0.38 15.02
CA GLY A 231 -6.93 1.21 16.15
C GLY A 231 -7.04 2.71 15.90
N ILE A 232 -7.77 3.15 14.86
CA ILE A 232 -7.87 4.55 14.46
C ILE A 232 -9.25 4.87 13.88
N HIS A 233 -9.71 6.11 14.05
CA HIS A 233 -10.97 6.60 13.53
C HIS A 233 -10.78 7.83 12.64
N PRO A 234 -11.72 8.11 11.73
CA PRO A 234 -11.71 9.35 10.96
C PRO A 234 -11.67 10.58 11.88
N GLY A 235 -10.81 11.54 11.57
CA GLY A 235 -10.58 12.74 12.37
C GLY A 235 -9.49 12.63 13.42
N GLU A 236 -9.02 11.44 13.75
CA GLU A 236 -7.92 11.24 14.69
C GLU A 236 -6.56 11.53 14.04
N SER A 237 -5.60 11.96 14.88
CA SER A 237 -4.23 12.19 14.46
C SER A 237 -3.41 10.91 14.58
N ALA A 238 -2.69 10.58 13.52
CA ALA A 238 -1.74 9.49 13.48
C ALA A 238 -0.33 10.02 13.25
N GLY A 239 0.66 9.43 13.93
CA GLY A 239 2.04 9.88 13.86
C GLY A 239 3.03 8.73 13.73
N THR A 240 4.22 9.07 13.23
CA THR A 240 5.33 8.12 13.06
C THR A 240 6.24 8.04 14.29
N VAL A 241 6.18 9.01 15.20
CA VAL A 241 7.10 9.15 16.36
C VAL A 241 6.72 8.22 17.54
N LEU A 242 5.44 7.93 17.73
CA LEU A 242 4.93 6.92 18.67
C LEU A 242 3.98 6.02 17.88
N PRO A 243 4.50 5.06 17.13
CA PRO A 243 3.70 4.28 16.21
C PRO A 243 2.77 3.33 16.97
N GLN A 244 1.57 3.81 17.27
CA GLN A 244 0.47 2.88 17.52
C GLN A 244 0.03 2.33 16.15
N PRO A 245 -0.05 1.02 16.00
CA PRO A 245 -0.50 0.44 14.73
C PRO A 245 -1.93 0.88 14.46
N LEU A 246 -2.17 1.44 13.27
CA LEU A 246 -3.52 1.78 12.82
C LEU A 246 -4.35 0.52 12.58
N PHE A 247 -3.71 -0.51 12.06
CA PHE A 247 -4.35 -1.79 11.78
C PHE A 247 -3.43 -2.94 12.20
N LEU A 248 -4.04 -4.01 12.70
CA LEU A 248 -3.40 -5.31 12.85
C LEU A 248 -3.95 -6.25 11.79
N LEU A 249 -3.07 -6.83 10.99
CA LEU A 249 -3.39 -7.69 9.86
C LEU A 249 -2.69 -9.05 10.02
N ALA A 250 -3.40 -10.15 9.78
CA ALA A 250 -2.79 -11.47 9.69
C ALA A 250 -3.51 -12.36 8.66
N ASP A 251 -2.79 -13.32 8.11
CA ASP A 251 -3.41 -14.37 7.30
C ASP A 251 -4.07 -15.40 8.22
N THR A 252 -5.40 -15.37 8.27
CA THR A 252 -6.23 -16.29 9.05
C THR A 252 -6.79 -17.44 8.22
N SER A 253 -6.23 -17.72 7.05
CA SER A 253 -6.65 -18.86 6.21
C SER A 253 -6.33 -20.21 6.86
N ARG A 254 -5.31 -20.24 7.68
CA ARG A 254 -4.92 -21.34 8.57
C ARG A 254 -4.44 -20.77 9.90
N PHE A 255 -4.44 -21.60 10.92
CA PHE A 255 -3.96 -21.23 12.24
C PHE A 255 -2.74 -22.07 12.61
N ARG A 256 -1.90 -21.49 13.44
CA ARG A 256 -0.78 -22.16 14.09
C ARG A 256 -0.77 -21.79 15.56
N VAL A 257 -0.09 -22.54 16.36
CA VAL A 257 0.19 -22.22 17.74
C VAL A 257 1.67 -21.94 17.93
N ARG A 258 1.98 -20.87 18.62
CA ARG A 258 3.32 -20.56 19.14
C ARG A 258 3.35 -21.01 20.60
N ALA A 259 4.05 -22.10 20.88
CA ALA A 259 4.23 -22.64 22.22
C ALA A 259 5.58 -22.22 22.77
N GLU A 260 5.64 -21.93 24.07
CA GLU A 260 6.85 -21.53 24.79
C GLU A 260 7.36 -22.71 25.62
N ILE A 261 8.48 -23.29 25.24
CA ILE A 261 9.08 -24.48 25.88
C ILE A 261 10.24 -24.03 26.77
N ASP A 262 10.26 -24.50 28.04
CA ASP A 262 11.39 -24.31 28.95
C ASP A 262 12.65 -24.97 28.39
N GLU A 263 13.81 -24.32 28.53
CA GLU A 263 15.12 -24.83 28.06
C GLU A 263 15.36 -26.31 28.40
N ARG A 264 14.94 -26.74 29.59
CA ARG A 264 15.14 -28.12 30.09
C ARG A 264 14.37 -29.19 29.31
N ASP A 265 13.30 -28.80 28.63
CA ASP A 265 12.41 -29.72 27.94
C ASP A 265 12.61 -29.74 26.43
N ILE A 266 13.49 -28.91 25.89
CA ILE A 266 13.76 -28.78 24.45
C ILE A 266 14.13 -30.15 23.84
N ALA A 267 14.94 -30.93 24.52
CA ALA A 267 15.43 -32.25 24.06
C ALA A 267 14.28 -33.23 23.76
N ARG A 268 13.11 -33.01 24.33
CA ARG A 268 11.91 -33.85 24.17
C ARG A 268 11.07 -33.51 22.95
N ILE A 269 11.34 -32.41 22.29
CA ILE A 269 10.53 -31.91 21.21
C ILE A 269 11.23 -32.13 19.86
N ARG A 270 10.45 -32.54 18.85
CA ARG A 270 10.93 -32.79 17.49
C ARG A 270 10.00 -32.19 16.46
N VAL A 271 10.55 -31.72 15.34
CA VAL A 271 9.76 -31.35 14.16
C VAL A 271 8.98 -32.59 13.69
N GLY A 272 7.73 -32.39 13.31
CA GLY A 272 6.81 -33.45 12.90
C GLY A 272 5.99 -34.09 14.05
N GLN A 273 6.33 -33.79 15.31
CA GLN A 273 5.60 -34.28 16.48
C GLN A 273 4.17 -33.77 16.52
N GLN A 274 3.22 -34.64 16.86
CA GLN A 274 1.81 -34.25 16.99
C GLN A 274 1.57 -33.45 18.27
N VAL A 275 0.67 -32.49 18.19
CA VAL A 275 0.25 -31.68 19.32
C VAL A 275 -1.26 -31.66 19.45
N ARG A 276 -1.74 -31.55 20.69
CA ARG A 276 -3.11 -31.26 21.03
C ARG A 276 -3.19 -29.92 21.76
N VAL A 277 -4.08 -29.07 21.30
CA VAL A 277 -4.23 -27.72 21.82
C VAL A 277 -5.59 -27.59 22.46
N THR A 278 -5.63 -27.16 23.69
CA THR A 278 -6.83 -26.93 24.48
C THR A 278 -6.81 -25.55 25.07
N ALA A 279 -7.96 -24.93 25.26
CA ALA A 279 -8.12 -23.67 25.98
C ALA A 279 -9.53 -23.54 26.53
N ASP A 280 -9.68 -22.84 27.63
CA ASP A 280 -10.99 -22.58 28.23
C ASP A 280 -11.94 -21.86 27.24
N GLY A 281 -11.39 -20.93 26.45
CA GLY A 281 -12.13 -20.21 25.41
C GLY A 281 -12.58 -21.03 24.20
N LEU A 282 -12.11 -22.29 24.08
CA LEU A 282 -12.55 -23.24 23.05
C LEU A 282 -13.60 -24.21 23.60
N GLY A 283 -13.94 -24.16 24.89
CA GLY A 283 -14.80 -25.13 25.55
C GLY A 283 -14.24 -26.55 25.42
N PRO A 284 -15.06 -27.57 25.07
CA PRO A 284 -14.63 -28.96 24.96
C PRO A 284 -13.83 -29.24 23.65
N ALA A 285 -13.69 -28.28 22.76
CA ALA A 285 -13.00 -28.49 21.49
C ALA A 285 -11.49 -28.67 21.70
N VAL A 286 -10.94 -29.67 21.02
CA VAL A 286 -9.51 -29.96 20.98
C VAL A 286 -9.02 -29.74 19.56
N LEU A 287 -8.02 -28.86 19.40
CA LEU A 287 -7.39 -28.63 18.12
C LEU A 287 -6.18 -29.56 18.01
N ASN A 288 -6.07 -30.27 16.90
CA ASN A 288 -4.91 -31.09 16.59
C ASN A 288 -3.96 -30.32 15.68
N GLY A 289 -2.70 -30.68 15.71
CA GLY A 289 -1.70 -30.05 14.85
C GLY A 289 -0.39 -30.79 14.88
N ARG A 290 0.60 -30.23 14.21
CA ARG A 290 1.94 -30.82 14.09
C ARG A 290 3.00 -29.74 14.20
N VAL A 291 4.07 -30.03 14.94
CA VAL A 291 5.25 -29.17 15.06
C VAL A 291 5.90 -29.02 13.68
N THR A 292 6.01 -27.77 13.22
CA THR A 292 6.62 -27.45 11.93
C THR A 292 7.98 -26.80 12.08
N ARG A 293 8.20 -26.06 13.16
CA ARG A 293 9.47 -25.34 13.38
C ARG A 293 9.78 -25.17 14.85
N LEU A 294 11.07 -25.31 15.19
CA LEU A 294 11.64 -24.84 16.44
C LEU A 294 12.41 -23.55 16.14
N SER A 295 12.29 -22.55 17.00
CA SER A 295 13.08 -21.32 16.89
C SER A 295 14.57 -21.62 17.01
N PRO A 296 15.44 -21.03 16.19
CA PRO A 296 16.89 -21.17 16.37
C PRO A 296 17.45 -20.30 17.50
N VAL A 297 16.61 -19.49 18.15
CA VAL A 297 17.01 -18.50 19.16
C VAL A 297 16.15 -18.69 20.40
N MET A 298 16.80 -18.68 21.55
CA MET A 298 16.12 -18.63 22.85
C MET A 298 15.56 -17.23 23.10
N GLY A 299 14.43 -17.16 23.76
CA GLY A 299 13.75 -15.90 24.09
C GLY A 299 13.32 -15.86 25.55
N ARG A 300 12.80 -14.72 25.97
CA ARG A 300 12.16 -14.59 27.28
C ARG A 300 10.69 -14.95 27.16
N ARG A 301 10.13 -15.53 28.24
CA ARG A 301 8.72 -15.89 28.31
C ARG A 301 7.81 -14.65 28.10
N THR A 302 6.87 -14.77 27.19
CA THR A 302 5.87 -13.72 26.89
C THR A 302 4.46 -14.13 27.29
N VAL A 303 4.18 -15.41 27.38
CA VAL A 303 2.90 -15.95 27.84
C VAL A 303 3.00 -16.19 29.35
N LEU A 304 2.50 -15.25 30.15
CA LEU A 304 2.45 -15.42 31.62
C LEU A 304 1.28 -16.35 31.96
N SER A 305 1.55 -17.45 32.65
CA SER A 305 0.53 -18.20 33.39
C SER A 305 0.07 -17.30 34.55
N GLY A 306 -1.19 -17.39 34.93
CA GLY A 306 -1.71 -16.59 36.05
C GLY A 306 -1.18 -16.99 37.47
N ASP A 307 -0.15 -17.85 37.53
CA ASP A 307 0.42 -18.33 38.81
C ASP A 307 1.56 -17.43 39.25
N PRO A 308 1.39 -16.75 40.43
CA PRO A 308 2.42 -15.86 40.98
C PRO A 308 3.72 -16.56 41.37
N ALA A 309 3.72 -17.91 41.49
CA ALA A 309 4.89 -18.71 41.82
C ALA A 309 5.79 -19.01 40.61
N GLU A 310 5.34 -18.74 39.40
CA GLU A 310 6.09 -19.00 38.20
C GLU A 310 7.17 -17.94 37.96
N LYS A 311 8.43 -18.36 38.05
CA LYS A 311 9.57 -17.45 37.82
C LYS A 311 9.59 -16.98 36.37
N THR A 312 9.40 -15.69 36.15
CA THR A 312 9.36 -15.00 34.87
C THR A 312 10.73 -14.96 34.14
N ASP A 313 11.80 -15.36 34.83
CA ASP A 313 13.19 -15.21 34.37
C ASP A 313 13.78 -16.53 33.86
N ARG A 314 13.04 -17.22 32.99
CA ARG A 314 13.52 -18.42 32.33
C ARG A 314 13.59 -18.21 30.83
N ASP A 315 14.69 -18.67 30.26
CA ASP A 315 14.83 -18.73 28.81
C ASP A 315 13.91 -19.82 28.25
N ILE A 316 13.21 -19.47 27.18
CA ILE A 316 12.27 -20.34 26.48
C ILE A 316 12.67 -20.52 25.03
N LEU A 317 12.29 -21.65 24.47
CA LEU A 317 12.34 -21.89 23.04
C LEU A 317 10.92 -21.77 22.49
N GLU A 318 10.74 -20.95 21.46
CA GLU A 318 9.48 -20.89 20.73
C GLU A 318 9.36 -22.05 19.75
N VAL A 319 8.25 -22.75 19.83
CA VAL A 319 7.91 -23.86 18.94
C VAL A 319 6.63 -23.51 18.18
N LEU A 320 6.71 -23.58 16.87
CA LEU A 320 5.54 -23.39 16.00
C LEU A 320 4.97 -24.73 15.60
N ALA A 321 3.67 -24.88 15.80
CA ALA A 321 2.93 -26.03 15.30
C ALA A 321 1.73 -25.56 14.48
N ASP A 322 1.63 -26.05 13.25
CA ASP A 322 0.48 -25.81 12.39
C ASP A 322 -0.71 -26.62 12.86
N LEU A 323 -1.88 -25.97 12.93
CA LEU A 323 -3.12 -26.58 13.36
C LEU A 323 -3.91 -27.10 12.15
N ASP A 324 -4.55 -28.23 12.34
CA ASP A 324 -5.50 -28.77 11.37
C ASP A 324 -6.71 -27.81 11.23
N PRO A 325 -7.37 -27.77 10.07
CA PRO A 325 -8.58 -26.95 9.89
C PRO A 325 -9.59 -27.26 10.98
N ALA A 326 -9.96 -26.25 11.75
CA ALA A 326 -10.90 -26.36 12.87
C ALA A 326 -12.16 -25.53 12.65
N GLN A 327 -13.27 -26.04 13.18
CA GLN A 327 -14.51 -25.29 13.30
C GLN A 327 -15.05 -25.41 14.72
N PRO A 328 -15.32 -24.28 15.41
CA PRO A 328 -15.12 -22.90 14.96
C PRO A 328 -13.66 -22.48 14.85
N SER A 329 -13.36 -21.53 13.96
CA SER A 329 -12.01 -20.96 13.85
C SER A 329 -11.62 -20.26 15.16
N PRO A 330 -10.45 -20.57 15.74
CA PRO A 330 -10.02 -19.94 16.98
C PRO A 330 -9.69 -18.47 16.80
N ALA A 331 -9.82 -17.67 17.85
CA ALA A 331 -9.40 -16.28 17.83
C ALA A 331 -7.86 -16.17 17.83
N VAL A 332 -7.31 -15.30 16.99
CA VAL A 332 -5.88 -14.95 17.03
C VAL A 332 -5.55 -14.29 18.38
N GLY A 333 -4.46 -14.72 19.01
CA GLY A 333 -4.07 -14.24 20.34
C GLY A 333 -4.64 -15.03 21.51
N LEU A 334 -5.53 -16.01 21.25
CA LEU A 334 -6.07 -16.89 22.29
C LEU A 334 -4.94 -17.65 22.99
N ARG A 335 -4.92 -17.59 24.32
CA ARG A 335 -4.01 -18.40 25.14
C ARG A 335 -4.49 -19.84 25.15
N VAL A 336 -3.57 -20.75 25.01
CA VAL A 336 -3.84 -22.18 24.91
C VAL A 336 -2.79 -23.00 25.64
N THR A 337 -3.17 -24.19 26.08
CA THR A 337 -2.24 -25.20 26.53
C THR A 337 -1.97 -26.19 25.40
N VAL A 338 -0.71 -26.32 25.04
CA VAL A 338 -0.21 -27.23 23.98
C VAL A 338 0.34 -28.48 24.62
N ARG A 339 -0.25 -29.63 24.31
CA ARG A 339 0.21 -30.95 24.78
C ARG A 339 0.92 -31.66 23.65
N PHE A 340 2.17 -31.95 23.84
CA PHE A 340 3.03 -32.69 22.90
C PHE A 340 2.85 -34.20 23.12
N LEU A 341 2.51 -34.91 22.05
CA LEU A 341 2.32 -36.36 22.09
C LEU A 341 3.67 -37.07 21.82
N PRO A 342 3.81 -38.37 22.17
CA PRO A 342 5.02 -39.12 21.84
C PRO A 342 5.32 -39.03 20.34
N ALA A 343 6.58 -38.87 19.99
CA ALA A 343 6.99 -38.97 18.59
C ALA A 343 6.76 -40.44 18.14
N ILE A 344 6.00 -40.62 17.09
CA ILE A 344 5.86 -41.92 16.43
C ILE A 344 7.25 -42.22 15.84
N GLN A 345 7.90 -43.25 16.33
CA GLN A 345 9.19 -43.74 15.82
C GLN A 345 9.04 -44.29 14.41
#